data_27b550c46052b7eeb9be164d31299df9
#
_entry.id   27b550c46052b7eeb9be164d31299df9
#
_cell.length_a   1.000
_cell.length_b   1.000
_cell.length_c   1.000
_cell.angle_alpha   90.00
_cell.angle_beta   90.00
_cell.angle_gamma   90.00
#
_symmetry.space_group_name_H-M   'P 1'
#
loop_
_entity.id
_entity.type
_entity.pdbx_description
1 polymer ?
#
loop_
_entity_poly.entity_id
_entity_poly.type
_entity_poly.pdbx_seq_one_letter_code
_entity_poly.pdbx_strand_id
1 'polypeptide(L)'
;MTATEWQTSLATQDAVIENGVVMHFGNPSAELLATTKTNVLCDLTHLGLLEINGADAASFLQGQVTNDVKLLVGNNAHYTAYCNPKGRMLALFLAFAHHNHELGGHLHLQLNRELLEPIMKRLKMYVMRSKVEIKDVSDSPIKFGLNGPEAAKLLVPLFTKAPSQDYELLSLENGAILKLPATGNNTRFEVFTDAANAPTIWNALKAECQLVGKPCWDWLEIQAGIPDITSATQEQFVPQMLNLDLLNAISFKKGCYTGQEIVARTHYLGSVKRRTYLASIESDRTPLAGDKVMDGTKNEVGQIVRAAANPSGSFDALVEMRIDAKEAGSIYWNDAVVTTKNLPYALES
;
A
#
# COMPACT_ATOMS: atom_id res chain seq x y z
N MET A 1 9.36 23.72 5.34
CA MET A 1 10.28 22.70 4.74
C MET A 1 9.57 22.08 3.54
N THR A 2 10.22 22.01 2.40
CA THR A 2 9.74 21.33 1.19
C THR A 2 10.13 19.84 1.26
N ALA A 3 9.56 18.99 0.39
CA ALA A 3 9.98 17.59 0.27
C ALA A 3 11.49 17.44 -0.02
N THR A 4 12.06 18.35 -0.82
CA THR A 4 13.49 18.39 -1.13
C THR A 4 14.34 18.73 0.10
N GLU A 5 13.91 19.70 0.91
CA GLU A 5 14.60 20.05 2.16
C GLU A 5 14.51 18.91 3.18
N TRP A 6 13.39 18.20 3.21
CA TRP A 6 13.21 16.99 4.02
C TRP A 6 14.22 15.91 3.62
N GLN A 7 14.30 15.55 2.34
CA GLN A 7 15.27 14.59 1.83
C GLN A 7 16.71 15.01 2.08
N THR A 8 17.03 16.30 1.94
CA THR A 8 18.35 16.82 2.30
C THR A 8 18.66 16.59 3.77
N SER A 9 17.67 16.75 4.67
CA SER A 9 17.85 16.47 6.10
C SER A 9 18.08 15.00 6.40
N LEU A 10 17.46 14.08 5.64
CA LEU A 10 17.69 12.64 5.76
C LEU A 10 19.08 12.25 5.25
N ALA A 11 19.56 12.87 4.17
CA ALA A 11 20.91 12.64 3.65
C ALA A 11 22.00 12.96 4.70
N THR A 12 21.79 13.93 5.59
CA THR A 12 22.71 14.21 6.72
C THR A 12 22.68 13.13 7.79
N GLN A 13 21.83 12.14 7.69
CA GLN A 13 21.64 11.02 8.60
C GLN A 13 22.03 9.68 7.94
N ASP A 14 22.96 9.72 6.98
CA ASP A 14 23.47 8.58 6.21
C ASP A 14 22.43 7.92 5.27
N ALA A 15 21.32 8.62 4.94
CA ALA A 15 20.36 8.12 3.96
C ALA A 15 20.97 8.07 2.57
N VAL A 16 20.92 6.91 1.94
CA VAL A 16 21.18 6.73 0.50
C VAL A 16 19.88 6.90 -0.24
N ILE A 17 19.82 7.95 -1.07
CA ILE A 17 18.60 8.36 -1.79
C ILE A 17 18.82 8.15 -3.28
N GLU A 18 17.93 7.38 -3.91
CA GLU A 18 17.93 7.14 -5.35
C GLU A 18 16.58 7.60 -5.93
N ASN A 19 16.61 8.48 -6.93
CA ASN A 19 15.41 9.03 -7.58
C ASN A 19 14.35 9.58 -6.59
N GLY A 20 14.82 10.22 -5.50
CA GLY A 20 13.94 10.76 -4.47
C GLY A 20 13.37 9.72 -3.49
N VAL A 21 13.91 8.51 -3.46
CA VAL A 21 13.50 7.42 -2.58
C VAL A 21 14.65 7.06 -1.64
N VAL A 22 14.39 7.00 -0.34
CA VAL A 22 15.37 6.53 0.64
C VAL A 22 15.49 5.01 0.52
N MET A 23 16.64 4.53 0.03
CA MET A 23 16.88 3.11 -0.17
C MET A 23 17.40 2.42 1.09
N HIS A 24 18.27 3.08 1.87
CA HIS A 24 18.78 2.59 3.14
C HIS A 24 19.52 3.71 3.92
N PHE A 25 19.88 3.41 5.18
CA PHE A 25 20.69 4.25 6.06
C PHE A 25 22.04 3.57 6.37
N GLY A 26 22.71 3.09 5.31
CA GLY A 26 24.08 2.57 5.36
C GLY A 26 24.20 1.05 5.38
N ASN A 27 23.24 0.30 5.97
CA ASN A 27 23.33 -1.17 6.04
C ASN A 27 22.00 -1.87 5.76
N PRO A 28 21.66 -2.13 4.49
CA PRO A 28 20.39 -2.74 4.09
C PRO A 28 20.08 -4.07 4.79
N SER A 29 21.08 -4.93 4.97
CA SER A 29 20.88 -6.25 5.60
C SER A 29 20.57 -6.12 7.10
N ALA A 30 21.27 -5.22 7.81
CA ALA A 30 20.99 -4.96 9.21
C ALA A 30 19.62 -4.30 9.39
N GLU A 31 19.24 -3.41 8.48
CA GLU A 31 17.91 -2.75 8.48
C GLU A 31 16.77 -3.75 8.29
N LEU A 32 16.90 -4.69 7.35
CA LEU A 32 15.93 -5.78 7.16
C LEU A 32 15.83 -6.67 8.41
N LEU A 33 16.96 -7.01 9.03
CA LEU A 33 16.94 -7.80 10.25
C LEU A 33 16.28 -7.03 11.42
N ALA A 34 16.57 -5.74 11.56
CA ALA A 34 15.96 -4.87 12.57
C ALA A 34 14.43 -4.79 12.39
N THR A 35 13.96 -4.75 11.14
CA THR A 35 12.52 -4.69 10.80
C THR A 35 11.71 -5.84 11.39
N THR A 36 12.35 -6.99 11.66
CA THR A 36 11.68 -8.14 12.28
C THR A 36 11.69 -8.13 13.81
N LYS A 37 12.60 -7.38 14.45
CA LYS A 37 12.91 -7.55 15.88
C LYS A 37 12.76 -6.30 16.71
N THR A 38 12.91 -5.12 16.11
CA THR A 38 13.00 -3.85 16.83
C THR A 38 11.99 -2.85 16.27
N ASN A 39 11.93 -1.67 16.90
CA ASN A 39 11.20 -0.56 16.30
C ASN A 39 12.03 0.01 15.15
N VAL A 40 11.36 0.25 14.01
CA VAL A 40 11.96 0.84 12.82
C VAL A 40 11.17 2.03 12.35
N LEU A 41 11.85 3.02 11.79
CA LEU A 41 11.30 4.25 11.25
C LEU A 41 11.73 4.40 9.79
N CYS A 42 10.77 4.56 8.89
CA CYS A 42 10.97 4.61 7.44
C CYS A 42 10.39 5.90 6.85
N ASP A 43 11.13 6.57 5.97
CA ASP A 43 10.57 7.65 5.15
C ASP A 43 9.62 7.09 4.09
N LEU A 44 8.41 7.66 4.01
CA LEU A 44 7.38 7.28 3.04
C LEU A 44 7.02 8.40 2.06
N THR A 45 7.85 9.41 1.94
CA THR A 45 7.60 10.54 1.01
C THR A 45 7.62 10.12 -0.47
N HIS A 46 8.12 8.92 -0.76
CA HIS A 46 8.06 8.30 -2.08
C HIS A 46 6.65 7.83 -2.49
N LEU A 47 5.69 7.73 -1.56
CA LEU A 47 4.31 7.39 -1.89
C LEU A 47 3.57 8.61 -2.44
N GLY A 48 2.79 8.41 -3.50
CA GLY A 48 1.92 9.42 -4.06
C GLY A 48 0.69 9.66 -3.18
N LEU A 49 0.22 10.91 -3.13
CA LEU A 49 -1.00 11.28 -2.41
C LEU A 49 -1.83 12.24 -3.26
N LEU A 50 -3.02 11.81 -3.66
CA LEU A 50 -4.02 12.67 -4.28
C LEU A 50 -4.99 13.18 -3.23
N GLU A 51 -5.31 14.45 -3.29
CA GLU A 51 -6.43 15.06 -2.58
C GLU A 51 -7.61 15.24 -3.54
N ILE A 52 -8.79 14.81 -3.13
CA ILE A 52 -10.05 15.01 -3.85
C ILE A 52 -10.96 15.84 -2.98
N ASN A 53 -11.25 17.06 -3.41
CA ASN A 53 -11.93 18.09 -2.65
C ASN A 53 -13.15 18.63 -3.41
N GLY A 54 -14.12 19.17 -2.68
CA GLY A 54 -15.31 19.84 -3.23
C GLY A 54 -16.62 19.18 -2.82
N ALA A 55 -17.73 19.89 -3.03
CA ALA A 55 -19.06 19.46 -2.60
C ALA A 55 -19.49 18.10 -3.16
N ASP A 56 -18.99 17.73 -4.32
CA ASP A 56 -19.33 16.46 -4.99
C ASP A 56 -18.21 15.40 -4.86
N ALA A 57 -17.15 15.64 -4.06
CA ALA A 57 -15.97 14.78 -3.98
C ALA A 57 -16.32 13.32 -3.64
N ALA A 58 -17.13 13.10 -2.58
CA ALA A 58 -17.52 11.76 -2.17
C ALA A 58 -18.41 11.07 -3.20
N SER A 59 -19.38 11.76 -3.78
CA SER A 59 -20.27 11.20 -4.80
C SER A 59 -19.53 10.90 -6.11
N PHE A 60 -18.59 11.75 -6.49
CA PHE A 60 -17.72 11.53 -7.64
C PHE A 60 -16.86 10.27 -7.45
N LEU A 61 -16.12 10.22 -6.34
CA LEU A 61 -15.23 9.10 -6.07
C LEU A 61 -16.00 7.78 -5.89
N GLN A 62 -17.22 7.85 -5.32
CA GLN A 62 -18.12 6.70 -5.19
C GLN A 62 -18.40 6.02 -6.55
N GLY A 63 -18.47 6.75 -7.64
CA GLY A 63 -18.64 6.21 -8.99
C GLY A 63 -17.35 5.72 -9.66
N GLN A 64 -16.20 5.90 -9.05
CA GLN A 64 -14.90 5.56 -9.65
C GLN A 64 -14.25 4.32 -9.05
N VAL A 65 -14.42 4.05 -7.75
CA VAL A 65 -13.66 3.06 -7.01
C VAL A 65 -14.51 1.89 -6.50
N THR A 66 -13.87 0.78 -6.17
CA THR A 66 -14.54 -0.48 -5.80
C THR A 66 -15.15 -0.48 -4.40
N ASN A 67 -14.60 0.28 -3.44
CA ASN A 67 -15.09 0.30 -2.08
C ASN A 67 -16.05 1.48 -1.82
N ASP A 68 -16.76 1.43 -0.69
CA ASP A 68 -17.78 2.43 -0.35
C ASP A 68 -17.15 3.66 0.32
N VAL A 69 -16.97 4.73 -0.47
CA VAL A 69 -16.38 6.00 -0.03
C VAL A 69 -17.17 6.64 1.12
N LYS A 70 -18.48 6.36 1.23
CA LYS A 70 -19.34 6.90 2.30
C LYS A 70 -18.97 6.37 3.69
N LEU A 71 -18.18 5.30 3.75
CA LEU A 71 -17.66 4.76 5.01
C LEU A 71 -16.46 5.54 5.54
N LEU A 72 -15.86 6.42 4.74
CA LEU A 72 -14.74 7.27 5.15
C LEU A 72 -15.28 8.50 5.89
N VAL A 73 -15.41 8.37 7.19
CA VAL A 73 -16.02 9.38 8.08
C VAL A 73 -14.99 10.15 8.93
N GLY A 74 -13.71 10.13 8.53
CA GLY A 74 -12.64 10.92 9.15
C GLY A 74 -11.91 10.25 10.32
N ASN A 75 -12.25 9.01 10.66
CA ASN A 75 -11.59 8.23 11.70
C ASN A 75 -11.14 6.84 11.23
N ASN A 76 -11.19 6.59 9.93
CA ASN A 76 -10.82 5.31 9.34
C ASN A 76 -10.27 5.46 7.92
N ALA A 77 -9.61 4.42 7.47
CA ALA A 77 -9.15 4.24 6.10
C ALA A 77 -9.62 2.88 5.56
N HIS A 78 -9.54 2.69 4.25
CA HIS A 78 -9.69 1.38 3.63
C HIS A 78 -8.95 1.32 2.30
N TYR A 79 -8.59 0.14 1.86
CA TYR A 79 -8.15 -0.05 0.48
C TYR A 79 -9.32 -0.01 -0.48
N THR A 80 -9.06 0.50 -1.69
CA THR A 80 -10.03 0.52 -2.80
C THR A 80 -9.30 0.52 -4.13
N ALA A 81 -9.85 -0.17 -5.13
CA ALA A 81 -9.28 -0.23 -6.46
C ALA A 81 -9.96 0.76 -7.42
N TYR A 82 -9.20 1.29 -8.35
CA TYR A 82 -9.69 1.99 -9.53
C TYR A 82 -9.53 1.07 -10.74
N CYS A 83 -10.63 0.80 -11.44
CA CYS A 83 -10.68 -0.16 -12.54
C CYS A 83 -11.04 0.50 -13.88
N ASN A 84 -10.64 -0.16 -14.96
CA ASN A 84 -11.16 0.14 -16.29
C ASN A 84 -12.54 -0.52 -16.50
N PRO A 85 -13.27 -0.25 -17.60
CA PRO A 85 -14.58 -0.85 -17.88
C PRO A 85 -14.59 -2.38 -17.96
N LYS A 86 -13.43 -3.01 -18.19
CA LYS A 86 -13.26 -4.48 -18.19
C LYS A 86 -12.97 -5.03 -16.79
N GLY A 87 -13.12 -4.24 -15.72
CA GLY A 87 -12.85 -4.62 -14.34
C GLY A 87 -11.36 -4.86 -14.02
N ARG A 88 -10.44 -4.44 -14.90
CA ARG A 88 -9.00 -4.54 -14.67
C ARG A 88 -8.50 -3.34 -13.88
N MET A 89 -7.66 -3.59 -12.88
CA MET A 89 -7.13 -2.57 -11.99
C MET A 89 -6.16 -1.64 -12.70
N LEU A 90 -6.38 -0.34 -12.54
CA LEU A 90 -5.50 0.74 -12.98
C LEU A 90 -4.63 1.26 -11.83
N ALA A 91 -5.16 1.21 -10.60
CA ALA A 91 -4.45 1.56 -9.37
C ALA A 91 -5.11 0.90 -8.17
N LEU A 92 -4.35 0.76 -7.09
CA LEU A 92 -4.81 0.47 -5.75
C LEU A 92 -4.59 1.72 -4.90
N PHE A 93 -5.59 2.10 -4.10
CA PHE A 93 -5.51 3.23 -3.18
C PHE A 93 -5.70 2.78 -1.75
N LEU A 94 -4.92 3.33 -0.84
CA LEU A 94 -5.28 3.47 0.56
C LEU A 94 -6.03 4.80 0.69
N ALA A 95 -7.33 4.72 0.93
CA ALA A 95 -8.24 5.87 0.94
C ALA A 95 -8.63 6.25 2.37
N PHE A 96 -8.62 7.54 2.68
CA PHE A 96 -9.04 8.08 3.98
C PHE A 96 -9.58 9.51 3.84
N ALA A 97 -10.33 9.96 4.84
CA ALA A 97 -10.81 11.34 4.95
C ALA A 97 -10.19 12.01 6.16
N HIS A 98 -9.79 13.27 6.03
CA HIS A 98 -9.25 14.04 7.15
C HIS A 98 -10.36 14.85 7.83
N HIS A 99 -10.32 15.01 9.15
CA HIS A 99 -11.41 15.51 10.00
C HIS A 99 -11.86 16.96 9.79
N ASN A 100 -11.16 17.79 9.03
CA ASN A 100 -11.51 19.22 8.88
C ASN A 100 -12.69 19.48 7.94
N HIS A 101 -13.79 18.64 8.03
CA HIS A 101 -14.87 18.72 7.06
C HIS A 101 -16.26 18.73 7.66
N GLU A 102 -16.81 19.91 7.76
CA GLU A 102 -18.24 20.12 7.91
C GLU A 102 -19.05 19.93 6.63
N LEU A 103 -18.40 19.91 5.44
CA LEU A 103 -19.11 19.84 4.13
C LEU A 103 -18.26 19.09 3.08
N GLY A 104 -18.46 17.80 2.93
CA GLY A 104 -18.05 17.07 1.73
C GLY A 104 -16.58 16.67 1.60
N GLY A 105 -15.82 16.73 2.67
CA GLY A 105 -14.55 16.09 2.93
C GLY A 105 -13.41 16.22 1.91
N HIS A 106 -12.21 16.50 2.39
CA HIS A 106 -10.99 16.21 1.65
C HIS A 106 -10.70 14.71 1.76
N LEU A 107 -10.95 14.00 0.67
CA LEU A 107 -10.59 12.61 0.54
C LEU A 107 -9.17 12.50 0.05
N HIS A 108 -8.41 11.62 0.66
CA HIS A 108 -7.03 11.34 0.29
C HIS A 108 -6.93 9.94 -0.29
N LEU A 109 -6.17 9.80 -1.38
CA LEU A 109 -5.89 8.53 -2.03
C LEU A 109 -4.38 8.37 -2.10
N GLN A 110 -3.80 7.52 -1.25
CA GLN A 110 -2.40 7.14 -1.32
C GLN A 110 -2.22 6.01 -2.32
N LEU A 111 -1.20 6.12 -3.17
CA LEU A 111 -0.92 5.16 -4.24
C LEU A 111 0.57 5.13 -4.60
N ASN A 112 0.94 4.18 -5.43
CA ASN A 112 2.27 4.14 -6.03
C ASN A 112 2.52 5.44 -6.83
N ARG A 113 3.62 6.14 -6.52
CA ARG A 113 3.92 7.46 -7.08
C ARG A 113 4.04 7.47 -8.60
N GLU A 114 4.54 6.39 -9.20
CA GLU A 114 4.68 6.30 -10.67
C GLU A 114 3.34 6.34 -11.40
N LEU A 115 2.25 5.94 -10.75
CA LEU A 115 0.90 5.95 -11.30
C LEU A 115 0.14 7.26 -11.03
N LEU A 116 0.66 8.13 -10.17
CA LEU A 116 -0.08 9.29 -9.69
C LEU A 116 -0.51 10.22 -10.83
N GLU A 117 0.41 10.62 -11.69
CA GLU A 117 0.10 11.57 -12.76
C GLU A 117 -0.89 10.99 -13.79
N PRO A 118 -0.69 9.77 -14.36
CA PRO A 118 -1.65 9.18 -15.29
C PRO A 118 -3.02 8.93 -14.65
N ILE A 119 -3.08 8.51 -13.40
CA ILE A 119 -4.33 8.29 -12.67
C ILE A 119 -5.05 9.62 -12.40
N MET A 120 -4.33 10.65 -11.92
CA MET A 120 -4.90 11.98 -11.72
C MET A 120 -5.48 12.55 -13.02
N LYS A 121 -4.74 12.48 -14.13
CA LYS A 121 -5.23 12.91 -15.45
C LYS A 121 -6.50 12.18 -15.85
N ARG A 122 -6.52 10.86 -15.64
CA ARG A 122 -7.69 10.03 -15.97
C ARG A 122 -8.90 10.39 -15.10
N LEU A 123 -8.74 10.53 -13.80
CA LEU A 123 -9.84 10.95 -12.90
C LEU A 123 -10.40 12.32 -13.29
N LYS A 124 -9.52 13.29 -13.62
CA LYS A 124 -9.95 14.64 -14.05
C LYS A 124 -10.83 14.62 -15.31
N MET A 125 -10.66 13.65 -16.21
CA MET A 125 -11.53 13.54 -17.39
C MET A 125 -13.01 13.21 -17.04
N TYR A 126 -13.26 12.61 -15.89
CA TYR A 126 -14.60 12.23 -15.43
C TYR A 126 -15.24 13.26 -14.48
N VAL A 127 -14.52 14.31 -14.08
CA VAL A 127 -15.07 15.37 -13.20
C VAL A 127 -16.23 16.11 -13.89
N MET A 128 -16.09 16.40 -15.17
CA MET A 128 -17.11 17.05 -16.03
C MET A 128 -17.77 18.27 -15.36
N ARG A 129 -19.02 18.12 -14.86
CA ARG A 129 -19.81 19.18 -14.21
C ARG A 129 -19.82 19.09 -12.69
N SER A 130 -19.16 18.08 -12.11
CA SER A 130 -19.09 17.89 -10.67
C SER A 130 -18.21 18.98 -10.03
N LYS A 131 -18.62 19.47 -8.87
CA LYS A 131 -17.82 20.42 -8.07
C LYS A 131 -16.71 19.68 -7.32
N VAL A 132 -15.68 19.27 -8.08
CA VAL A 132 -14.56 18.46 -7.59
C VAL A 132 -13.26 19.06 -8.08
N GLU A 133 -12.31 19.18 -7.18
CA GLU A 133 -10.91 19.48 -7.47
C GLU A 133 -10.05 18.29 -7.09
N ILE A 134 -9.07 17.93 -7.94
CA ILE A 134 -8.13 16.83 -7.72
C ILE A 134 -6.72 17.41 -7.79
N LYS A 135 -5.97 17.26 -6.69
CA LYS A 135 -4.60 17.78 -6.54
C LYS A 135 -3.62 16.67 -6.20
N ASP A 136 -2.39 16.80 -6.70
CA ASP A 136 -1.24 16.09 -6.15
C ASP A 136 -0.78 16.85 -4.90
N VAL A 137 -0.86 16.21 -3.75
CA VAL A 137 -0.38 16.72 -2.45
C VAL A 137 0.71 15.83 -1.87
N SER A 138 1.41 15.07 -2.72
CA SER A 138 2.42 14.10 -2.29
C SER A 138 3.56 14.70 -1.48
N ASP A 139 3.88 15.96 -1.72
CA ASP A 139 5.00 16.68 -1.08
C ASP A 139 4.60 17.39 0.22
N SER A 140 3.31 17.36 0.57
CA SER A 140 2.76 17.84 1.84
C SER A 140 1.45 17.08 2.13
N PRO A 141 1.36 16.29 3.17
CA PRO A 141 2.23 16.17 4.37
C PRO A 141 3.51 15.36 4.14
N ILE A 142 4.47 15.53 5.05
CA ILE A 142 5.58 14.59 5.21
C ILE A 142 5.02 13.29 5.80
N LYS A 143 5.47 12.17 5.26
CA LYS A 143 4.96 10.83 5.60
C LYS A 143 6.09 9.95 6.09
N PHE A 144 5.88 9.22 7.18
CA PHE A 144 6.80 8.18 7.61
C PHE A 144 6.07 6.99 8.23
N GLY A 145 6.68 5.82 8.07
CA GLY A 145 6.21 4.56 8.61
C GLY A 145 6.93 4.21 9.91
N LEU A 146 6.17 3.74 10.88
CA LEU A 146 6.66 3.22 12.15
C LEU A 146 6.21 1.78 12.30
N ASN A 147 7.14 0.84 12.54
CA ASN A 147 6.83 -0.56 12.78
C ASN A 147 7.65 -1.09 13.94
N GLY A 148 7.04 -1.90 14.79
CA GLY A 148 7.78 -2.58 15.85
C GLY A 148 6.93 -2.99 17.03
N PRO A 149 7.52 -3.73 17.99
CA PRO A 149 6.82 -4.24 19.17
C PRO A 149 6.32 -3.11 20.10
N GLU A 150 7.03 -2.00 20.18
CA GLU A 150 6.70 -0.85 21.04
C GLU A 150 6.18 0.37 20.25
N ALA A 151 5.94 0.23 18.94
CA ALA A 151 5.59 1.36 18.06
C ALA A 151 4.39 2.17 18.56
N ALA A 152 3.34 1.51 19.06
CA ALA A 152 2.19 2.20 19.64
C ALA A 152 2.54 3.03 20.89
N LYS A 153 3.45 2.54 21.73
CA LYS A 153 3.89 3.26 22.94
C LYS A 153 4.73 4.48 22.62
N LEU A 154 5.52 4.44 21.53
CA LEU A 154 6.34 5.56 21.08
C LEU A 154 5.51 6.74 20.57
N LEU A 155 4.29 6.48 20.09
CA LEU A 155 3.37 7.52 19.61
C LEU A 155 2.67 8.27 20.76
N VAL A 156 2.42 7.62 21.90
CA VAL A 156 1.65 8.22 23.00
C VAL A 156 2.26 9.51 23.56
N PRO A 157 3.57 9.62 23.84
CA PRO A 157 4.17 10.87 24.31
C PRO A 157 4.05 12.03 23.31
N LEU A 158 3.99 11.73 22.02
CA LEU A 158 3.94 12.73 20.96
C LEU A 158 2.52 13.18 20.62
N PHE A 159 1.54 12.26 20.77
CA PHE A 159 0.18 12.47 20.26
C PHE A 159 -0.93 12.16 21.28
N THR A 160 -0.58 11.95 22.53
CA THR A 160 -1.48 11.61 23.66
C THR A 160 -2.08 10.21 23.56
N LYS A 161 -2.36 9.72 22.35
CA LYS A 161 -2.89 8.37 22.08
C LYS A 161 -2.40 7.86 20.73
N ALA A 162 -2.52 6.55 20.50
CA ALA A 162 -2.31 5.91 19.22
C ALA A 162 -3.57 5.17 18.77
N PRO A 163 -3.83 5.03 17.46
CA PRO A 163 -4.92 4.20 16.95
C PRO A 163 -4.79 2.75 17.42
N SER A 164 -5.92 2.10 17.74
CA SER A 164 -5.96 0.75 18.31
C SER A 164 -6.42 -0.33 17.34
N GLN A 165 -7.31 0.02 16.41
CA GLN A 165 -7.86 -0.89 15.42
C GLN A 165 -7.15 -0.73 14.08
N ASP A 166 -7.04 -1.80 13.30
CA ASP A 166 -6.53 -1.73 11.95
C ASP A 166 -7.38 -0.79 11.09
N TYR A 167 -6.72 0.05 10.32
CA TYR A 167 -7.30 1.13 9.52
C TYR A 167 -7.99 2.24 10.32
N GLU A 168 -7.83 2.27 11.64
CA GLU A 168 -8.24 3.42 12.44
C GLU A 168 -7.31 4.61 12.14
N LEU A 169 -7.92 5.75 11.83
CA LEU A 169 -7.25 7.02 11.58
C LEU A 169 -7.47 7.95 12.77
N LEU A 170 -6.41 8.39 13.38
CA LEU A 170 -6.42 9.47 14.36
C LEU A 170 -6.07 10.77 13.66
N SER A 171 -7.06 11.62 13.44
CA SER A 171 -6.84 12.97 12.93
C SER A 171 -6.27 13.88 14.01
N LEU A 172 -5.30 14.70 13.64
CA LEU A 172 -4.59 15.66 14.49
C LEU A 172 -4.72 17.05 13.86
N GLU A 173 -4.44 18.11 14.63
CA GLU A 173 -4.47 19.47 14.11
C GLU A 173 -3.54 19.65 12.90
N ASN A 174 -2.34 19.05 12.95
CA ASN A 174 -1.30 19.19 11.94
C ASN A 174 -0.92 17.86 11.27
N GLY A 175 -1.87 16.95 11.11
CA GLY A 175 -1.61 15.67 10.46
C GLY A 175 -2.56 14.55 10.84
N ALA A 176 -2.11 13.31 10.73
CA ALA A 176 -2.86 12.13 11.08
C ALA A 176 -1.94 10.95 11.42
N ILE A 177 -2.47 10.00 12.18
CA ILE A 177 -1.83 8.69 12.39
C ILE A 177 -2.81 7.62 11.93
N LEU A 178 -2.36 6.76 11.05
CA LEU A 178 -3.12 5.62 10.55
C LEU A 178 -2.48 4.33 11.05
N LYS A 179 -3.26 3.46 11.69
CA LYS A 179 -2.82 2.12 12.01
C LYS A 179 -3.03 1.20 10.83
N LEU A 180 -1.99 0.49 10.44
CA LEU A 180 -2.01 -0.54 9.42
C LEU A 180 -2.09 -1.94 10.03
N PRO A 181 -2.50 -2.97 9.26
CA PRO A 181 -2.43 -4.35 9.69
C PRO A 181 -1.05 -4.74 10.21
N ALA A 182 -1.03 -5.45 11.31
CA ALA A 182 0.18 -5.91 11.96
C ALA A 182 0.98 -6.89 11.08
N THR A 183 2.30 -6.97 11.30
CA THR A 183 3.17 -7.98 10.72
C THR A 183 3.77 -8.82 11.84
N GLY A 184 3.32 -10.07 11.97
CA GLY A 184 3.64 -10.89 13.12
C GLY A 184 3.14 -10.23 14.42
N ASN A 185 4.04 -10.00 15.38
CA ASN A 185 3.73 -9.35 16.65
C ASN A 185 3.98 -7.82 16.67
N ASN A 186 4.37 -7.25 15.53
CA ASN A 186 4.71 -5.85 15.42
C ASN A 186 3.49 -5.02 15.00
N THR A 187 3.24 -3.92 15.71
CA THR A 187 2.25 -2.92 15.29
C THR A 187 2.86 -1.98 14.26
N ARG A 188 2.04 -1.52 13.31
CA ARG A 188 2.48 -0.73 12.18
C ARG A 188 1.61 0.50 11.97
N PHE A 189 2.26 1.64 11.75
CA PHE A 189 1.58 2.94 11.59
C PHE A 189 2.17 3.73 10.42
N GLU A 190 1.33 4.52 9.79
CA GLU A 190 1.75 5.66 8.98
C GLU A 190 1.44 6.95 9.72
N VAL A 191 2.43 7.85 9.76
CA VAL A 191 2.30 9.18 10.36
C VAL A 191 2.36 10.19 9.23
N PHE A 192 1.35 11.03 9.16
CA PHE A 192 1.25 12.17 8.28
C PHE A 192 1.41 13.43 9.13
N THR A 193 2.31 14.32 8.79
CA THR A 193 2.53 15.56 9.54
C THR A 193 2.93 16.69 8.63
N ASP A 194 2.65 17.92 9.06
CA ASP A 194 3.13 19.07 8.32
C ASP A 194 4.67 19.21 8.36
N ALA A 195 5.20 19.97 7.45
CA ALA A 195 6.64 20.17 7.30
C ALA A 195 7.29 20.89 8.49
N ALA A 196 6.53 21.62 9.32
CA ALA A 196 7.05 22.32 10.48
C ALA A 196 7.30 21.36 11.65
N ASN A 197 6.39 20.39 11.85
CA ASN A 197 6.45 19.42 12.94
C ASN A 197 7.27 18.18 12.59
N ALA A 198 7.41 17.84 11.31
CA ALA A 198 8.09 16.62 10.85
C ALA A 198 9.48 16.40 11.48
N PRO A 199 10.40 17.38 11.55
CA PRO A 199 11.72 17.17 12.17
C PRO A 199 11.65 16.82 13.65
N THR A 200 10.75 17.45 14.40
CA THR A 200 10.58 17.23 15.85
C THR A 200 10.08 15.81 16.11
N ILE A 201 9.03 15.39 15.38
CA ILE A 201 8.44 14.06 15.52
C ILE A 201 9.44 12.98 15.07
N TRP A 202 10.08 13.17 13.92
CA TRP A 202 11.09 12.25 13.40
C TRP A 202 12.25 12.04 14.38
N ASN A 203 12.82 13.13 14.92
CA ASN A 203 13.95 13.04 15.83
C ASN A 203 13.57 12.38 17.16
N ALA A 204 12.36 12.59 17.66
CA ALA A 204 11.84 11.90 18.84
C ALA A 204 11.70 10.39 18.61
N LEU A 205 11.12 9.99 17.47
CA LEU A 205 10.97 8.58 17.11
C LEU A 205 12.31 7.90 16.80
N LYS A 206 13.21 8.60 16.09
CA LYS A 206 14.55 8.12 15.72
C LYS A 206 15.38 7.73 16.95
N ALA A 207 15.20 8.38 18.10
CA ALA A 207 15.92 8.05 19.32
C ALA A 207 15.67 6.61 19.81
N GLU A 208 14.50 6.04 19.46
CA GLU A 208 14.01 4.73 19.89
C GLU A 208 13.84 3.73 18.74
N CYS A 209 14.21 4.11 17.51
CA CYS A 209 14.00 3.32 16.30
C CYS A 209 15.28 3.20 15.46
N GLN A 210 15.47 2.05 14.82
CA GLN A 210 16.41 1.92 13.72
C GLN A 210 15.82 2.60 12.48
N LEU A 211 16.58 3.49 11.84
CA LEU A 211 16.21 4.04 10.54
C LEU A 211 16.35 2.96 9.47
N VAL A 212 15.34 2.87 8.59
CA VAL A 212 15.31 1.89 7.51
C VAL A 212 14.79 2.51 6.21
N GLY A 213 15.25 1.97 5.08
CA GLY A 213 14.81 2.43 3.77
C GLY A 213 13.53 1.75 3.27
N LYS A 214 13.05 2.22 2.11
CA LYS A 214 11.87 1.71 1.41
C LYS A 214 11.84 0.17 1.26
N PRO A 215 12.95 -0.55 0.93
CA PRO A 215 12.91 -2.02 0.81
C PRO A 215 12.40 -2.73 2.06
N CYS A 216 12.68 -2.19 3.25
CA CYS A 216 12.15 -2.73 4.51
C CYS A 216 10.64 -2.52 4.62
N TRP A 217 10.13 -1.34 4.22
CA TRP A 217 8.69 -1.09 4.21
C TRP A 217 7.96 -1.94 3.17
N ASP A 218 8.53 -2.11 1.97
CA ASP A 218 7.99 -3.00 0.95
C ASP A 218 7.90 -4.45 1.44
N TRP A 219 8.91 -4.92 2.17
CA TRP A 219 8.88 -6.25 2.78
C TRP A 219 7.74 -6.37 3.82
N LEU A 220 7.52 -5.35 4.67
CA LEU A 220 6.40 -5.32 5.62
C LEU A 220 5.04 -5.37 4.93
N GLU A 221 4.87 -4.64 3.82
CA GLU A 221 3.63 -4.71 3.02
C GLU A 221 3.40 -6.12 2.46
N ILE A 222 4.46 -6.76 1.96
CA ILE A 222 4.41 -8.15 1.46
C ILE A 222 4.01 -9.11 2.58
N GLN A 223 4.61 -8.97 3.78
CA GLN A 223 4.25 -9.80 4.94
C GLN A 223 2.81 -9.56 5.41
N ALA A 224 2.29 -8.36 5.27
CA ALA A 224 0.88 -8.04 5.53
C ALA A 224 -0.08 -8.53 4.44
N GLY A 225 0.43 -9.11 3.35
CA GLY A 225 -0.37 -9.58 2.22
C GLY A 225 -1.01 -8.45 1.41
N ILE A 226 -0.47 -7.24 1.48
CA ILE A 226 -0.99 -6.05 0.79
C ILE A 226 -0.36 -5.95 -0.61
N PRO A 227 -1.15 -6.11 -1.68
CA PRO A 227 -0.66 -5.98 -3.05
C PRO A 227 -0.39 -4.52 -3.43
N ASP A 228 0.25 -4.32 -4.56
CA ASP A 228 0.37 -3.02 -5.21
C ASP A 228 0.13 -3.15 -6.72
N ILE A 229 -0.16 -2.03 -7.37
CA ILE A 229 -0.21 -1.91 -8.83
C ILE A 229 0.90 -0.96 -9.25
N THR A 230 1.72 -1.45 -10.17
CA THR A 230 2.83 -0.71 -10.79
C THR A 230 2.51 -0.46 -12.27
N SER A 231 3.31 0.35 -12.95
CA SER A 231 3.19 0.54 -14.41
C SER A 231 3.31 -0.78 -15.18
N ALA A 232 4.12 -1.73 -14.68
CA ALA A 232 4.30 -3.05 -15.27
C ALA A 232 3.07 -3.97 -15.09
N THR A 233 2.23 -3.72 -14.08
CA THR A 233 1.10 -4.59 -13.72
C THR A 233 -0.27 -3.96 -13.93
N GLN A 234 -0.35 -2.71 -14.40
CA GLN A 234 -1.62 -2.09 -14.77
C GLN A 234 -2.40 -2.95 -15.76
N GLU A 235 -3.71 -3.04 -15.55
CA GLU A 235 -4.65 -3.81 -16.36
C GLU A 235 -4.39 -5.33 -16.40
N GLN A 236 -3.49 -5.87 -15.58
CA GLN A 236 -3.21 -7.31 -15.53
C GLN A 236 -4.20 -8.07 -14.62
N PHE A 237 -4.74 -7.43 -13.58
CA PHE A 237 -5.54 -8.09 -12.56
C PHE A 237 -6.97 -7.56 -12.47
N VAL A 238 -7.91 -8.43 -12.13
CA VAL A 238 -9.16 -8.00 -11.50
C VAL A 238 -8.98 -8.01 -9.98
N PRO A 239 -9.75 -7.22 -9.20
CA PRO A 239 -9.52 -7.05 -7.76
C PRO A 239 -9.43 -8.34 -6.95
N GLN A 240 -10.25 -9.35 -7.27
CA GLN A 240 -10.23 -10.64 -6.54
C GLN A 240 -8.96 -11.47 -6.80
N MET A 241 -8.26 -11.28 -7.93
CA MET A 241 -6.96 -11.93 -8.17
C MET A 241 -5.91 -11.48 -7.16
N LEU A 242 -6.04 -10.23 -6.67
CA LEU A 242 -5.18 -9.65 -5.63
C LEU A 242 -5.79 -9.71 -4.23
N ASN A 243 -6.77 -10.61 -4.01
CA ASN A 243 -7.44 -10.84 -2.72
C ASN A 243 -8.15 -9.60 -2.15
N LEU A 244 -8.52 -8.60 -2.97
CA LEU A 244 -9.13 -7.37 -2.49
C LEU A 244 -10.53 -7.58 -1.89
N ASP A 245 -11.22 -8.66 -2.24
CA ASP A 245 -12.44 -9.11 -1.60
C ASP A 245 -12.19 -9.56 -0.14
N LEU A 246 -11.06 -10.23 0.13
CA LEU A 246 -10.64 -10.68 1.47
C LEU A 246 -10.04 -9.53 2.30
N LEU A 247 -9.46 -8.53 1.65
CA LEU A 247 -8.92 -7.31 2.27
C LEU A 247 -9.99 -6.24 2.52
N ASN A 248 -11.29 -6.57 2.32
CA ASN A 248 -12.40 -5.62 2.45
C ASN A 248 -12.24 -4.36 1.58
N ALA A 249 -11.58 -4.48 0.43
CA ALA A 249 -11.33 -3.38 -0.51
C ALA A 249 -12.41 -3.27 -1.60
N ILE A 250 -13.44 -4.11 -1.55
CA ILE A 250 -14.58 -4.13 -2.48
C ILE A 250 -15.88 -4.11 -1.68
N SER A 251 -16.75 -3.16 -1.99
CA SER A 251 -18.12 -3.17 -1.51
C SER A 251 -19.08 -3.69 -2.58
N PHE A 252 -19.68 -4.85 -2.33
CA PHE A 252 -20.70 -5.43 -3.21
C PHE A 252 -22.11 -4.86 -2.97
N LYS A 253 -22.26 -3.99 -1.96
CA LYS A 253 -23.55 -3.36 -1.57
C LYS A 253 -23.67 -1.90 -1.99
N LYS A 254 -22.58 -1.29 -2.47
CA LYS A 254 -22.58 0.10 -2.94
C LYS A 254 -23.22 0.26 -4.33
N GLY A 255 -23.45 1.51 -4.74
CA GLY A 255 -23.91 1.86 -6.09
C GLY A 255 -22.88 1.56 -7.19
N CYS A 256 -23.25 1.84 -8.43
CA CYS A 256 -22.44 1.52 -9.62
C CYS A 256 -21.10 2.26 -9.65
N TYR A 257 -20.08 1.58 -10.17
CA TYR A 257 -18.76 2.13 -10.47
C TYR A 257 -18.17 1.48 -11.75
N THR A 258 -17.16 2.09 -12.32
CA THR A 258 -16.53 1.60 -13.55
C THR A 258 -15.94 0.20 -13.38
N GLY A 259 -16.35 -0.77 -14.21
CA GLY A 259 -15.88 -2.16 -14.17
C GLY A 259 -16.61 -3.07 -13.18
N GLN A 260 -17.62 -2.57 -12.46
CA GLN A 260 -18.38 -3.33 -11.46
C GLN A 260 -18.98 -4.63 -11.99
N GLU A 261 -19.46 -4.65 -13.23
CA GLU A 261 -20.12 -5.84 -13.79
C GLU A 261 -19.20 -7.07 -13.72
N ILE A 262 -17.94 -6.93 -14.14
CA ILE A 262 -16.96 -8.03 -14.13
C ILE A 262 -16.61 -8.43 -12.70
N VAL A 263 -16.39 -7.46 -11.82
CA VAL A 263 -16.07 -7.69 -10.40
C VAL A 263 -17.22 -8.39 -9.68
N ALA A 264 -18.45 -7.92 -9.86
CA ALA A 264 -19.65 -8.52 -9.28
C ALA A 264 -19.97 -9.91 -9.87
N ARG A 265 -19.80 -10.09 -11.19
CA ARG A 265 -20.00 -11.39 -11.83
C ARG A 265 -19.05 -12.44 -11.28
N THR A 266 -17.78 -12.08 -11.06
CA THR A 266 -16.79 -13.00 -10.46
C THR A 266 -17.21 -13.41 -9.05
N HIS A 267 -17.81 -12.52 -8.27
CA HIS A 267 -18.26 -12.80 -6.91
C HIS A 267 -19.56 -13.63 -6.85
N TYR A 268 -20.57 -13.28 -7.65
CA TYR A 268 -21.91 -13.90 -7.52
C TYR A 268 -22.17 -15.08 -8.44
N LEU A 269 -21.55 -15.12 -9.62
CA LEU A 269 -21.86 -16.10 -10.67
C LEU A 269 -20.64 -16.92 -11.10
N GLY A 270 -19.44 -16.51 -10.68
CA GLY A 270 -18.19 -17.18 -11.03
C GLY A 270 -17.50 -17.84 -9.85
N SER A 271 -16.35 -18.43 -10.13
CA SER A 271 -15.37 -18.83 -9.12
C SER A 271 -14.09 -18.06 -9.35
N VAL A 272 -13.44 -17.64 -8.27
CA VAL A 272 -12.11 -17.03 -8.34
C VAL A 272 -11.13 -18.15 -8.66
N LYS A 273 -10.59 -18.13 -9.89
CA LYS A 273 -9.64 -19.18 -10.37
C LYS A 273 -8.18 -18.82 -10.11
N ARG A 274 -7.91 -17.61 -9.68
CA ARG A 274 -6.58 -17.05 -9.47
C ARG A 274 -6.58 -16.24 -8.20
N ARG A 275 -5.55 -16.42 -7.38
CA ARG A 275 -5.35 -15.72 -6.11
C ARG A 275 -3.90 -15.28 -5.95
N THR A 276 -3.66 -14.34 -5.08
CA THR A 276 -2.32 -13.92 -4.68
C THR A 276 -1.89 -14.67 -3.43
N TYR A 277 -0.68 -15.20 -3.46
CA TYR A 277 -0.05 -15.95 -2.39
C TYR A 277 1.21 -15.23 -1.92
N LEU A 278 1.48 -15.31 -0.63
CA LEU A 278 2.79 -14.96 -0.09
C LEU A 278 3.76 -16.12 -0.41
N ALA A 279 4.96 -15.79 -0.88
CA ALA A 279 5.96 -16.78 -1.23
C ALA A 279 7.38 -16.30 -0.91
N SER A 280 8.32 -17.24 -0.78
CA SER A 280 9.75 -16.96 -0.83
C SER A 280 10.38 -17.48 -2.11
N ILE A 281 11.40 -16.79 -2.59
CA ILE A 281 12.14 -17.09 -3.81
C ILE A 281 13.63 -17.00 -3.49
N GLU A 282 14.33 -18.13 -3.48
CA GLU A 282 15.78 -18.16 -3.26
C GLU A 282 16.49 -17.90 -4.59
N SER A 283 17.07 -16.72 -4.73
CA SER A 283 17.72 -16.29 -5.97
C SER A 283 18.71 -15.15 -5.71
N ASP A 284 19.75 -15.08 -6.53
CA ASP A 284 20.70 -13.95 -6.57
C ASP A 284 20.16 -12.79 -7.44
N ARG A 285 19.08 -13.02 -8.20
CA ARG A 285 18.44 -12.01 -9.03
C ARG A 285 17.17 -11.52 -8.35
N THR A 286 16.91 -10.23 -8.44
CA THR A 286 15.73 -9.59 -7.85
C THR A 286 14.49 -9.87 -8.71
N PRO A 287 13.44 -10.50 -8.15
CA PRO A 287 12.16 -10.63 -8.83
C PRO A 287 11.49 -9.26 -8.95
N LEU A 288 10.91 -8.98 -10.11
CA LEU A 288 10.23 -7.72 -10.39
C LEU A 288 8.73 -7.91 -10.58
N ALA A 289 7.95 -6.87 -10.27
CA ALA A 289 6.52 -6.85 -10.56
C ALA A 289 6.27 -7.07 -12.07
N GLY A 290 5.36 -8.01 -12.39
CA GLY A 290 5.06 -8.42 -13.76
C GLY A 290 5.86 -9.62 -14.27
N ASP A 291 6.94 -10.02 -13.60
CA ASP A 291 7.68 -11.25 -13.94
C ASP A 291 6.78 -12.47 -13.90
N LYS A 292 6.90 -13.34 -14.89
CA LYS A 292 6.08 -14.53 -15.03
C LYS A 292 6.58 -15.66 -14.14
N VAL A 293 5.62 -16.42 -13.58
CA VAL A 293 5.91 -17.69 -12.89
C VAL A 293 5.36 -18.84 -13.70
N MET A 294 6.11 -19.94 -13.70
CA MET A 294 5.87 -21.12 -14.54
C MET A 294 5.60 -22.34 -13.68
N ASP A 295 4.84 -23.31 -14.21
CA ASP A 295 4.77 -24.66 -13.65
C ASP A 295 5.98 -25.53 -14.07
N GLY A 296 6.06 -26.76 -13.57
CA GLY A 296 7.11 -27.70 -13.89
C GLY A 296 7.18 -28.11 -15.37
N THR A 297 6.17 -27.79 -16.18
CA THR A 297 6.12 -28.02 -17.62
C THR A 297 6.39 -26.76 -18.44
N LYS A 298 6.83 -25.67 -17.77
CA LYS A 298 7.14 -24.35 -18.35
C LYS A 298 5.94 -23.61 -18.93
N ASN A 299 4.71 -23.92 -18.49
CA ASN A 299 3.55 -23.08 -18.82
C ASN A 299 3.47 -21.89 -17.87
N GLU A 300 3.11 -20.73 -18.37
CA GLU A 300 2.81 -19.57 -17.57
C GLU A 300 1.56 -19.83 -16.72
N VAL A 301 1.72 -19.71 -15.38
CA VAL A 301 0.63 -19.96 -14.43
C VAL A 301 0.30 -18.72 -13.58
N GLY A 302 1.16 -17.71 -13.59
CA GLY A 302 0.99 -16.50 -12.80
C GLY A 302 2.08 -15.47 -13.02
N GLN A 303 2.12 -14.49 -12.10
CA GLN A 303 3.13 -13.44 -12.16
C GLN A 303 3.39 -12.83 -10.77
N ILE A 304 4.55 -12.23 -10.61
CA ILE A 304 4.93 -11.47 -9.42
C ILE A 304 4.09 -10.19 -9.36
N VAL A 305 3.44 -9.95 -8.23
CA VAL A 305 2.70 -8.70 -7.94
C VAL A 305 3.65 -7.66 -7.36
N ARG A 306 4.40 -8.05 -6.34
CA ARG A 306 5.51 -7.28 -5.75
C ARG A 306 6.50 -8.22 -5.08
N ALA A 307 7.76 -7.80 -4.97
CA ALA A 307 8.80 -8.54 -4.28
C ALA A 307 9.75 -7.59 -3.56
N ALA A 308 10.35 -8.06 -2.48
CA ALA A 308 11.38 -7.35 -1.74
C ALA A 308 12.39 -8.36 -1.15
N ALA A 309 13.62 -7.89 -0.93
CA ALA A 309 14.60 -8.66 -0.19
C ALA A 309 14.08 -8.99 1.22
N ASN A 310 14.39 -10.16 1.71
CA ASN A 310 13.98 -10.63 3.03
C ASN A 310 15.18 -10.74 3.98
N PRO A 311 14.95 -10.84 5.30
CA PRO A 311 16.04 -10.92 6.30
C PRO A 311 16.97 -12.12 6.17
N SER A 312 16.60 -13.15 5.41
CA SER A 312 17.45 -14.35 5.18
C SER A 312 18.38 -14.22 3.97
N GLY A 313 18.37 -13.07 3.28
CA GLY A 313 19.24 -12.81 2.12
C GLY A 313 18.68 -13.33 0.79
N SER A 314 17.39 -13.68 0.75
CA SER A 314 16.64 -14.02 -0.46
C SER A 314 15.48 -13.04 -0.67
N PHE A 315 14.38 -13.44 -1.31
CA PHE A 315 13.24 -12.54 -1.56
C PHE A 315 11.95 -13.13 -1.02
N ASP A 316 11.08 -12.27 -0.48
CA ASP A 316 9.68 -12.57 -0.31
C ASP A 316 8.87 -11.81 -1.36
N ALA A 317 7.78 -12.43 -1.81
CA ALA A 317 6.96 -11.90 -2.88
C ALA A 317 5.47 -12.17 -2.64
N LEU A 318 4.62 -11.31 -3.16
CA LEU A 318 3.22 -11.62 -3.46
C LEU A 318 3.15 -12.08 -4.91
N VAL A 319 2.67 -13.30 -5.12
CA VAL A 319 2.62 -13.95 -6.42
C VAL A 319 1.18 -14.29 -6.76
N GLU A 320 0.64 -13.69 -7.80
CA GLU A 320 -0.67 -14.03 -8.34
C GLU A 320 -0.53 -15.26 -9.24
N MET A 321 -1.33 -16.29 -9.00
CA MET A 321 -1.31 -17.52 -9.80
C MET A 321 -2.64 -18.25 -9.80
N ARG A 322 -2.79 -19.18 -10.75
CA ARG A 322 -3.94 -20.08 -10.79
C ARG A 322 -3.94 -21.00 -9.57
N ILE A 323 -5.13 -21.22 -8.98
CA ILE A 323 -5.33 -22.07 -7.81
C ILE A 323 -4.96 -23.51 -8.13
N ASP A 324 -5.42 -24.03 -9.28
CA ASP A 324 -5.12 -25.40 -9.75
C ASP A 324 -3.63 -25.65 -9.96
N ALA A 325 -2.91 -24.64 -10.48
CA ALA A 325 -1.46 -24.75 -10.68
C ALA A 325 -0.70 -24.80 -9.34
N LYS A 326 -1.12 -23.98 -8.36
CA LYS A 326 -0.56 -23.99 -7.00
C LYS A 326 -0.76 -25.34 -6.31
N GLU A 327 -1.92 -25.97 -6.53
CA GLU A 327 -2.26 -27.29 -5.95
C GLU A 327 -1.55 -28.44 -6.67
N ALA A 328 -1.28 -28.30 -7.98
CA ALA A 328 -0.72 -29.37 -8.81
C ALA A 328 0.78 -29.62 -8.59
N GLY A 329 1.54 -28.64 -8.04
CA GLY A 329 2.97 -28.89 -7.85
C GLY A 329 3.84 -27.63 -7.73
N SER A 330 5.10 -27.80 -8.10
CA SER A 330 6.11 -26.75 -7.94
C SER A 330 5.94 -25.64 -8.95
N ILE A 331 6.04 -24.41 -8.46
CA ILE A 331 6.02 -23.18 -9.25
C ILE A 331 7.46 -22.62 -9.27
N TYR A 332 7.82 -22.03 -10.40
CA TYR A 332 9.16 -21.50 -10.64
C TYR A 332 9.11 -20.06 -11.13
N TRP A 333 10.05 -19.26 -10.66
CA TRP A 333 10.43 -17.97 -11.25
C TRP A 333 11.84 -18.12 -11.82
N ASN A 334 11.98 -18.03 -13.15
CA ASN A 334 13.18 -18.51 -13.83
C ASN A 334 13.48 -19.98 -13.39
N ASP A 335 14.67 -20.22 -12.79
CA ASP A 335 15.08 -21.53 -12.29
C ASP A 335 14.88 -21.69 -10.77
N ALA A 336 14.43 -20.63 -10.08
CA ALA A 336 14.20 -20.62 -8.63
C ALA A 336 12.80 -21.14 -8.28
N VAL A 337 12.72 -21.96 -7.24
CA VAL A 337 11.44 -22.44 -6.72
C VAL A 337 10.72 -21.31 -5.99
N VAL A 338 9.43 -21.16 -6.29
CA VAL A 338 8.52 -20.27 -5.59
C VAL A 338 7.84 -21.04 -4.46
N THR A 339 8.32 -20.88 -3.23
CA THR A 339 7.81 -21.57 -2.05
C THR A 339 6.72 -20.74 -1.38
N THR A 340 5.46 -21.18 -1.46
CA THR A 340 4.34 -20.47 -0.84
C THR A 340 4.39 -20.52 0.68
N LYS A 341 3.99 -19.41 1.31
CA LYS A 341 3.86 -19.21 2.75
C LYS A 341 2.41 -18.86 3.12
N ASN A 342 2.08 -18.92 4.40
CA ASN A 342 0.77 -18.50 4.87
C ASN A 342 0.64 -16.98 4.78
N LEU A 343 -0.47 -16.51 4.22
CA LEU A 343 -0.90 -15.13 4.33
C LEU A 343 -1.41 -14.84 5.75
N PRO A 344 -1.40 -13.58 6.21
CA PRO A 344 -1.94 -13.21 7.53
C PRO A 344 -3.48 -13.28 7.59
N TYR A 345 -4.14 -13.57 6.48
CA TYR A 345 -5.58 -13.80 6.37
C TYR A 345 -5.85 -15.10 5.60
N ALA A 346 -7.02 -15.70 5.86
CA ALA A 346 -7.42 -16.94 5.19
C ALA A 346 -7.80 -16.66 3.72
N LEU A 347 -7.32 -17.52 2.83
CA LEU A 347 -7.91 -17.66 1.50
C LEU A 347 -9.10 -18.61 1.66
N GLU A 348 -10.33 -18.11 1.49
CA GLU A 348 -11.49 -18.98 1.46
C GLU A 348 -11.34 -20.00 0.31
N SER A 349 -11.57 -21.25 0.65
CA SER A 349 -11.56 -22.39 -0.30
C SER A 349 -12.81 -22.39 -1.18
#